data_da1ea84b597e25b23c37e9ca89340a63
#
_entry.id   da1ea84b597e25b23c37e9ca89340a63
#
_cell.length_a   1.000
_cell.length_b   1.000
_cell.length_c   1.000
_cell.angle_alpha   90.00
_cell.angle_beta   90.00
_cell.angle_gamma   90.00
#
_symmetry.space_group_name_H-M   'P 1'
#
loop_
_entity.id
_entity.type
_entity.pdbx_description
1 polymer ?
#
loop_
_entity_poly.entity_id
_entity_poly.type
_entity_poly.pdbx_seq_one_letter_code
_entity_poly.pdbx_strand_id
1 'polypeptide(L)'
;DVSAPHWRPVTAHEGPPTSGVMGIYNRSDRRRWYWPCPDCNEHFEVSPGLSLFGLPGDDELLELVREANLDELAAKYSRVICPHCGTMIGPRKKHELNQRGVWLRDGEKITAAGERYGTPATSTIAGYWLGGCAAAYQNWKSLVMRHLQGLREYALTGSELTLKTTVNTDQGMPYLPRALVEASKNGGQVRQDDRMDRYVVPEWARFLVAAVDVQGGSNARFVVQVHAVGPHFEQALVDRYELKESKREGVGTDFAPIDPASYAEDWALLTERVVQSTYKTPIEGHELQVLLTVVDSGGEDGVTDKAYAWWRAMRQAQLHDRVMLVKGASAKGAAMIRQTLVGNRTPREKGDVPLYMLNVDMLKDAVHAGLRRQTPGPGYLHVPGWVNKAFIDELYHAEVRGEGGKWSQIRKRNEAFDLAGYIRAGCLRLGADKIKNWDKAPAWAAPLELNRELVTADVRREMKAEAAALPAPVLRPNMPARRQRRVARSSYLS
;
A
#
# COMPACT_ATOMS: atom_id res chain seq x y z
N ASP A 1 0.96 0.08 -17.38
CA ASP A 1 -0.14 -0.78 -17.83
C ASP A 1 -0.40 -1.89 -16.83
N VAL A 2 -1.65 -2.32 -16.70
CA VAL A 2 -2.08 -3.40 -15.81
C VAL A 2 -2.76 -4.46 -16.68
N SER A 3 -2.38 -5.73 -16.50
CA SER A 3 -2.97 -6.84 -17.23
C SER A 3 -4.28 -7.32 -16.58
N ALA A 4 -5.13 -8.00 -17.35
CA ALA A 4 -6.34 -8.63 -16.85
C ALA A 4 -6.06 -10.08 -16.41
N PRO A 5 -6.50 -10.53 -15.22
CA PRO A 5 -6.11 -11.82 -14.66
C PRO A 5 -6.61 -13.04 -15.45
N HIS A 6 -7.68 -12.89 -16.21
CA HIS A 6 -8.29 -13.97 -16.99
C HIS A 6 -7.99 -13.90 -18.50
N TRP A 7 -7.17 -12.93 -18.92
CA TRP A 7 -6.85 -12.79 -20.32
C TRP A 7 -6.05 -14.00 -20.85
N ARG A 8 -6.39 -14.42 -22.05
CA ARG A 8 -5.65 -15.44 -22.81
C ARG A 8 -5.44 -14.91 -24.23
N PRO A 9 -4.22 -15.02 -24.79
CA PRO A 9 -3.95 -14.56 -26.14
C PRO A 9 -4.71 -15.42 -27.16
N VAL A 10 -5.31 -14.78 -28.16
CA VAL A 10 -5.93 -15.45 -29.30
C VAL A 10 -4.87 -15.84 -30.34
N THR A 11 -3.83 -15.01 -30.47
CA THR A 11 -2.67 -15.24 -31.34
C THR A 11 -1.38 -15.23 -30.55
N ALA A 12 -0.32 -15.84 -31.09
CA ALA A 12 0.95 -16.02 -30.36
C ALA A 12 1.60 -14.71 -29.88
N HIS A 13 1.45 -13.64 -30.65
CA HIS A 13 2.08 -12.36 -30.34
C HIS A 13 1.13 -11.32 -29.70
N GLU A 14 -0.12 -11.68 -29.48
CA GLU A 14 -1.06 -10.77 -28.85
C GLU A 14 -0.60 -10.40 -27.44
N GLY A 15 -0.72 -9.13 -27.07
CA GLY A 15 -0.44 -8.63 -25.73
C GLY A 15 -1.70 -8.48 -24.89
N PRO A 16 -1.58 -8.34 -23.57
CA PRO A 16 -2.75 -8.08 -22.71
C PRO A 16 -3.54 -6.86 -23.18
N PRO A 17 -4.90 -6.91 -23.15
CA PRO A 17 -5.72 -5.79 -23.57
C PRO A 17 -5.66 -4.68 -22.53
N THR A 18 -4.82 -3.67 -22.76
CA THR A 18 -4.69 -2.49 -21.92
C THR A 18 -4.98 -1.23 -22.71
N SER A 19 -5.27 -0.14 -22.03
CA SER A 19 -5.53 1.17 -22.65
C SER A 19 -4.26 1.93 -23.05
N GLY A 20 -3.09 1.44 -22.66
CA GLY A 20 -1.81 2.11 -22.90
C GLY A 20 -1.10 1.63 -24.16
N VAL A 21 0.22 1.51 -24.08
CA VAL A 21 1.11 1.09 -25.16
C VAL A 21 0.72 -0.28 -25.75
N MET A 22 0.29 -1.21 -24.88
CA MET A 22 -0.19 -2.53 -25.35
C MET A 22 -1.43 -2.44 -26.22
N GLY A 23 -2.34 -1.51 -25.97
CA GLY A 23 -3.49 -1.28 -26.82
C GLY A 23 -3.09 -0.82 -28.24
N ILE A 24 -2.02 -0.04 -28.36
CA ILE A 24 -1.47 0.36 -29.67
C ILE A 24 -0.75 -0.83 -30.32
N TYR A 25 0.06 -1.56 -29.55
CA TYR A 25 0.75 -2.76 -30.02
C TYR A 25 -0.25 -3.81 -30.56
N ASN A 26 -1.35 -4.07 -29.87
CA ASN A 26 -2.36 -5.03 -30.33
C ASN A 26 -3.05 -4.64 -31.66
N ARG A 27 -3.07 -3.36 -32.00
CA ARG A 27 -3.56 -2.89 -33.31
C ARG A 27 -2.52 -2.90 -34.42
N SER A 28 -1.25 -3.20 -34.09
CA SER A 28 -0.12 -3.27 -35.03
C SER A 28 0.03 -4.65 -35.66
N ASP A 29 1.09 -4.85 -36.44
CA ASP A 29 1.50 -6.16 -36.98
C ASP A 29 2.19 -7.05 -35.93
N ARG A 30 2.26 -6.63 -34.69
CA ARG A 30 2.68 -7.34 -33.47
C ARG A 30 3.95 -8.17 -33.64
N ARG A 31 5.08 -7.48 -33.81
CA ARG A 31 6.40 -8.12 -33.95
C ARG A 31 6.99 -8.52 -32.62
N ARG A 32 7.55 -9.76 -32.57
CA ARG A 32 8.31 -10.32 -31.46
C ARG A 32 9.73 -10.66 -31.91
N TRP A 33 10.66 -10.66 -30.95
CA TRP A 33 12.07 -10.93 -31.19
C TRP A 33 12.39 -12.39 -30.97
N TYR A 34 13.08 -13.02 -31.94
CA TYR A 34 13.45 -14.44 -31.90
C TYR A 34 14.95 -14.60 -31.98
N TRP A 35 15.50 -15.54 -31.22
CA TRP A 35 16.91 -15.99 -31.28
C TRP A 35 17.00 -17.37 -31.82
N PRO A 36 18.04 -17.68 -32.69
CA PRO A 36 18.43 -19.06 -32.99
C PRO A 36 19.16 -19.63 -31.77
N CYS A 37 18.78 -20.82 -31.32
CA CYS A 37 19.49 -21.52 -30.26
C CYS A 37 20.93 -21.89 -30.72
N PRO A 38 21.96 -21.67 -29.91
CA PRO A 38 23.35 -22.03 -30.31
C PRO A 38 23.60 -23.51 -30.44
N ASP A 39 22.74 -24.36 -29.87
CA ASP A 39 22.87 -25.83 -29.87
C ASP A 39 21.98 -26.48 -30.93
N CYS A 40 20.66 -26.30 -30.86
CA CYS A 40 19.72 -26.96 -31.77
C CYS A 40 19.36 -26.13 -33.00
N ASN A 41 19.81 -24.87 -33.08
CA ASN A 41 19.53 -23.88 -34.12
C ASN A 41 18.04 -23.55 -34.35
N GLU A 42 17.13 -24.16 -33.57
CA GLU A 42 15.72 -23.77 -33.59
C GLU A 42 15.54 -22.32 -33.05
N HIS A 43 14.66 -21.55 -33.72
CA HIS A 43 14.40 -20.20 -33.29
C HIS A 43 13.32 -20.20 -32.21
N PHE A 44 13.57 -19.46 -31.11
CA PHE A 44 12.63 -19.30 -30.03
C PHE A 44 12.37 -17.80 -29.73
N GLU A 45 11.15 -17.48 -29.36
CA GLU A 45 10.78 -16.13 -28.96
C GLU A 45 11.51 -15.75 -27.66
N VAL A 46 12.14 -14.57 -27.68
CA VAL A 46 12.68 -13.95 -26.48
C VAL A 46 11.55 -13.20 -25.77
N SER A 47 10.67 -13.98 -25.16
CA SER A 47 9.46 -13.44 -24.54
C SER A 47 9.80 -12.37 -23.50
N PRO A 48 9.06 -11.27 -23.47
CA PRO A 48 9.15 -10.32 -22.38
C PRO A 48 8.91 -10.99 -21.03
N GLY A 49 9.48 -10.44 -19.95
CA GLY A 49 9.45 -11.07 -18.64
C GLY A 49 10.67 -11.96 -18.36
N LEU A 50 10.51 -12.92 -17.46
CA LEU A 50 11.59 -13.80 -16.98
C LEU A 50 11.32 -15.30 -17.20
N SER A 51 10.33 -15.67 -18.01
CA SER A 51 9.96 -17.07 -18.24
C SER A 51 11.09 -17.96 -18.76
N LEU A 52 12.04 -17.39 -19.51
CA LEU A 52 13.18 -18.09 -20.06
C LEU A 52 14.31 -18.36 -19.05
N PHE A 53 14.26 -17.76 -17.84
CA PHE A 53 15.35 -17.88 -16.87
C PHE A 53 15.23 -19.10 -15.92
N GLY A 54 14.18 -19.90 -16.06
CA GLY A 54 13.99 -21.10 -15.24
C GLY A 54 13.87 -20.83 -13.74
N LEU A 55 13.30 -19.69 -13.38
CA LEU A 55 12.98 -19.34 -11.98
C LEU A 55 11.98 -20.35 -11.41
N PRO A 56 12.05 -20.66 -10.10
CA PRO A 56 11.01 -21.42 -9.42
C PRO A 56 9.62 -20.80 -9.56
N GLY A 57 8.60 -21.57 -9.24
CA GLY A 57 7.23 -21.04 -9.19
C GLY A 57 7.10 -19.89 -8.19
N ASP A 58 6.13 -19.01 -8.40
CA ASP A 58 5.95 -17.77 -7.62
C ASP A 58 5.91 -18.00 -6.11
N ASP A 59 5.19 -19.03 -5.64
CA ASP A 59 5.02 -19.30 -4.22
C ASP A 59 6.33 -19.79 -3.57
N GLU A 60 7.05 -20.71 -4.25
CA GLU A 60 8.37 -21.19 -3.83
C GLU A 60 9.39 -20.04 -3.83
N LEU A 61 9.37 -19.20 -4.87
CA LEU A 61 10.28 -18.07 -4.98
C LEU A 61 10.04 -17.03 -3.89
N LEU A 62 8.79 -16.79 -3.50
CA LEU A 62 8.42 -15.88 -2.40
C LEU A 62 8.98 -16.35 -1.06
N GLU A 63 8.92 -17.65 -0.76
CA GLU A 63 9.55 -18.18 0.46
C GLU A 63 11.07 -18.07 0.38
N LEU A 64 11.65 -18.46 -0.75
CA LEU A 64 13.10 -18.46 -0.93
C LEU A 64 13.73 -17.07 -0.77
N VAL A 65 13.10 -16.01 -1.30
CA VAL A 65 13.65 -14.63 -1.24
C VAL A 65 13.66 -14.02 0.16
N ARG A 66 12.96 -14.57 1.13
CA ARG A 66 12.90 -14.03 2.50
C ARG A 66 14.27 -14.04 3.15
N GLU A 67 14.98 -15.14 3.07
CA GLU A 67 16.22 -15.39 3.82
C GLU A 67 17.45 -15.55 2.93
N ALA A 68 17.28 -15.97 1.67
CA ALA A 68 18.37 -16.29 0.78
C ALA A 68 19.27 -15.09 0.43
N ASN A 69 20.52 -15.36 0.10
CA ASN A 69 21.41 -14.38 -0.52
C ASN A 69 20.95 -14.11 -1.96
N LEU A 70 20.38 -12.91 -2.20
CA LEU A 70 19.83 -12.54 -3.51
C LEU A 70 20.91 -12.46 -4.60
N ASP A 71 22.16 -12.16 -4.26
CA ASP A 71 23.26 -12.10 -5.24
C ASP A 71 23.58 -13.50 -5.78
N GLU A 72 23.60 -14.49 -4.92
CA GLU A 72 23.79 -15.90 -5.30
C GLU A 72 22.61 -16.43 -6.10
N LEU A 73 21.37 -16.12 -5.68
CA LEU A 73 20.18 -16.49 -6.44
C LEU A 73 20.17 -15.84 -7.83
N ALA A 74 20.45 -14.56 -7.93
CA ALA A 74 20.51 -13.87 -9.21
C ALA A 74 21.61 -14.43 -10.11
N ALA A 75 22.75 -14.80 -9.57
CA ALA A 75 23.83 -15.47 -10.33
C ALA A 75 23.40 -16.86 -10.81
N LYS A 76 22.73 -17.65 -9.96
CA LYS A 76 22.20 -18.98 -10.29
C LYS A 76 21.23 -18.94 -11.46
N TYR A 77 20.28 -18.00 -11.43
CA TYR A 77 19.20 -17.89 -12.41
C TYR A 77 19.49 -16.92 -13.56
N SER A 78 20.70 -16.39 -13.71
CA SER A 78 21.09 -15.50 -14.81
C SER A 78 21.47 -16.24 -16.10
N ARG A 79 20.72 -17.26 -16.47
CA ARG A 79 20.90 -18.07 -17.68
C ARG A 79 19.56 -18.26 -18.36
N VAL A 80 19.53 -18.13 -19.68
CA VAL A 80 18.35 -18.39 -20.51
C VAL A 80 18.32 -19.86 -20.89
N ILE A 81 17.15 -20.47 -20.80
CA ILE A 81 16.92 -21.87 -21.16
C ILE A 81 16.22 -21.92 -22.51
N CYS A 82 16.80 -22.64 -23.47
CA CYS A 82 16.15 -22.87 -24.75
C CYS A 82 14.89 -23.72 -24.57
N PRO A 83 13.70 -23.26 -25.00
CA PRO A 83 12.45 -24.01 -24.82
C PRO A 83 12.39 -25.30 -25.71
N HIS A 84 13.25 -25.43 -26.72
CA HIS A 84 13.26 -26.60 -27.64
C HIS A 84 14.14 -27.72 -27.12
N CYS A 85 15.37 -27.41 -26.70
CA CYS A 85 16.34 -28.45 -26.33
C CYS A 85 16.81 -28.40 -24.88
N GLY A 86 16.38 -27.41 -24.08
CA GLY A 86 16.76 -27.29 -22.68
C GLY A 86 18.18 -26.75 -22.42
N THR A 87 18.96 -26.43 -23.46
CA THR A 87 20.31 -25.88 -23.29
C THR A 87 20.27 -24.57 -22.47
N MET A 88 21.16 -24.48 -21.48
CA MET A 88 21.38 -23.30 -20.67
C MET A 88 22.36 -22.34 -21.35
N ILE A 89 21.85 -21.20 -21.79
CA ILE A 89 22.59 -20.15 -22.49
C ILE A 89 23.10 -19.11 -21.49
N GLY A 90 24.40 -18.95 -21.40
CA GLY A 90 25.04 -17.97 -20.51
C GLY A 90 25.02 -16.56 -21.07
N PRO A 91 25.13 -15.53 -20.20
CA PRO A 91 24.99 -14.11 -20.58
C PRO A 91 26.01 -13.60 -21.60
N ARG A 92 27.17 -14.27 -21.71
CA ARG A 92 28.20 -13.93 -22.71
C ARG A 92 27.72 -14.14 -24.16
N LYS A 93 26.77 -15.05 -24.37
CA LYS A 93 26.18 -15.32 -25.69
C LYS A 93 25.16 -14.28 -26.17
N LYS A 94 24.66 -13.41 -25.28
CA LYS A 94 23.62 -12.46 -25.61
C LYS A 94 23.91 -11.58 -26.80
N HIS A 95 25.14 -11.07 -26.91
CA HIS A 95 25.54 -10.22 -28.02
C HIS A 95 25.46 -10.93 -29.37
N GLU A 96 26.01 -12.15 -29.45
CA GLU A 96 25.98 -13.02 -30.63
C GLU A 96 24.52 -13.35 -31.02
N LEU A 97 23.69 -13.70 -30.03
CA LEU A 97 22.27 -13.99 -30.24
C LEU A 97 21.52 -12.79 -30.79
N ASN A 98 21.79 -11.61 -30.26
CA ASN A 98 21.18 -10.37 -30.77
C ASN A 98 21.63 -10.03 -32.21
N GLN A 99 22.87 -10.35 -32.57
CA GLN A 99 23.34 -10.17 -33.98
C GLN A 99 22.63 -11.11 -34.97
N ARG A 100 22.25 -12.31 -34.51
CA ARG A 100 21.56 -13.32 -35.31
C ARG A 100 20.04 -13.31 -35.15
N GLY A 101 19.54 -12.50 -34.25
CA GLY A 101 18.10 -12.41 -33.94
C GLY A 101 17.29 -11.82 -35.10
N VAL A 102 16.01 -12.16 -35.12
CA VAL A 102 15.07 -11.72 -36.15
C VAL A 102 13.75 -11.27 -35.56
N TRP A 103 13.14 -10.25 -36.15
CA TRP A 103 11.75 -9.85 -35.88
C TRP A 103 10.80 -10.69 -36.73
N LEU A 104 9.83 -11.34 -36.07
CA LEU A 104 8.72 -12.01 -36.74
C LEU A 104 7.41 -11.28 -36.42
N ARG A 105 6.55 -11.12 -37.43
CA ARG A 105 5.18 -10.63 -37.27
C ARG A 105 4.30 -11.75 -36.71
N ASP A 106 3.20 -11.36 -36.10
CA ASP A 106 2.21 -12.34 -35.64
C ASP A 106 1.72 -13.22 -36.80
N GLY A 107 1.70 -14.55 -36.60
CA GLY A 107 1.42 -15.54 -37.63
C GLY A 107 2.59 -15.90 -38.53
N GLU A 108 3.72 -15.19 -38.47
CA GLU A 108 4.97 -15.55 -39.17
C GLU A 108 5.77 -16.52 -38.31
N LYS A 109 6.42 -17.49 -38.94
CA LYS A 109 7.27 -18.51 -38.31
C LYS A 109 8.62 -18.58 -39.07
N ILE A 110 9.60 -19.20 -38.45
CA ILE A 110 10.95 -19.39 -39.02
C ILE A 110 11.46 -20.80 -38.71
N THR A 111 12.11 -21.44 -39.66
CA THR A 111 12.75 -22.73 -39.51
C THR A 111 14.13 -22.60 -38.87
N ALA A 112 14.74 -23.75 -38.45
CA ALA A 112 16.13 -23.79 -38.01
C ALA A 112 17.12 -23.35 -39.11
N ALA A 113 16.76 -23.47 -40.38
CA ALA A 113 17.54 -23.00 -41.54
C ALA A 113 17.39 -21.49 -41.79
N GLY A 114 16.50 -20.82 -41.09
CA GLY A 114 16.24 -19.38 -41.25
C GLY A 114 15.19 -19.01 -42.29
N GLU A 115 14.47 -20.00 -42.84
CA GLU A 115 13.41 -19.78 -43.85
C GLU A 115 12.11 -19.36 -43.14
N ARG A 116 11.50 -18.29 -43.62
CA ARG A 116 10.24 -17.76 -43.08
C ARG A 116 9.01 -18.37 -43.77
N TYR A 117 8.00 -18.68 -43.00
CA TYR A 117 6.75 -19.24 -43.47
C TYR A 117 5.55 -18.79 -42.64
N GLY A 118 4.33 -19.14 -43.02
CA GLY A 118 3.10 -18.77 -42.33
C GLY A 118 2.45 -17.52 -42.94
N THR A 119 1.35 -17.05 -42.36
CA THR A 119 0.59 -15.90 -42.84
C THR A 119 0.77 -14.75 -41.85
N PRO A 120 1.64 -13.78 -42.12
CA PRO A 120 1.91 -12.69 -41.23
C PRO A 120 0.72 -11.74 -41.08
N ALA A 121 0.45 -11.24 -39.90
CA ALA A 121 -0.51 -10.20 -39.61
C ALA A 121 -0.15 -8.93 -40.44
N THR A 122 -1.17 -8.26 -40.96
CA THR A 122 -1.03 -7.01 -41.72
C THR A 122 -1.63 -5.87 -40.94
N SER A 123 -0.91 -4.76 -40.86
CA SER A 123 -1.37 -3.52 -40.23
C SER A 123 -0.63 -2.33 -40.84
N THR A 124 -1.23 -1.16 -40.82
CA THR A 124 -0.55 0.11 -41.13
C THR A 124 0.42 0.56 -40.02
N ILE A 125 0.41 -0.12 -38.88
CA ILE A 125 1.27 0.15 -37.70
C ILE A 125 2.27 -0.99 -37.59
N ALA A 126 3.57 -0.69 -37.57
CA ALA A 126 4.62 -1.63 -37.21
C ALA A 126 4.83 -1.57 -35.69
N GLY A 127 4.46 -2.63 -34.97
CA GLY A 127 4.57 -2.69 -33.52
C GLY A 127 5.67 -3.68 -33.07
N TYR A 128 6.59 -3.23 -32.25
CA TYR A 128 7.71 -4.00 -31.75
C TYR A 128 7.60 -4.16 -30.24
N TRP A 129 7.68 -5.39 -29.76
CA TRP A 129 7.73 -5.64 -28.32
C TRP A 129 9.01 -6.41 -27.97
N LEU A 130 9.94 -5.72 -27.27
CA LEU A 130 11.21 -6.25 -26.82
C LEU A 130 11.23 -6.27 -25.29
N GLY A 131 11.50 -7.43 -24.69
CA GLY A 131 11.70 -7.55 -23.25
C GLY A 131 13.14 -7.31 -22.83
N GLY A 132 13.36 -7.11 -21.53
CA GLY A 132 14.68 -6.87 -20.95
C GLY A 132 15.70 -7.99 -21.16
N CYS A 133 15.24 -9.22 -21.36
CA CYS A 133 16.10 -10.34 -21.69
C CYS A 133 16.95 -10.07 -22.95
N ALA A 134 16.34 -9.54 -24.01
CA ALA A 134 17.00 -9.21 -25.27
C ALA A 134 17.62 -7.81 -25.32
N ALA A 135 17.14 -6.86 -24.49
CA ALA A 135 17.60 -5.47 -24.51
C ALA A 135 19.12 -5.38 -24.31
N ALA A 136 19.85 -4.81 -25.27
CA ALA A 136 21.32 -4.84 -25.32
C ALA A 136 21.99 -4.25 -24.05
N TYR A 137 21.41 -3.19 -23.48
CA TYR A 137 21.90 -2.50 -22.29
C TYR A 137 21.62 -3.25 -20.97
N GLN A 138 20.73 -4.27 -20.98
CA GLN A 138 20.28 -4.94 -19.74
C GLN A 138 21.16 -6.15 -19.43
N ASN A 139 21.74 -6.18 -18.24
CA ASN A 139 22.47 -7.36 -17.74
C ASN A 139 21.49 -8.36 -17.14
N TRP A 140 21.63 -9.65 -17.48
CA TRP A 140 20.71 -10.69 -17.00
C TRP A 140 20.73 -10.89 -15.49
N LYS A 141 21.94 -10.87 -14.86
CA LYS A 141 22.03 -10.94 -13.39
C LYS A 141 21.32 -9.77 -12.74
N SER A 142 21.50 -8.55 -13.26
CA SER A 142 20.84 -7.35 -12.74
C SER A 142 19.33 -7.39 -12.96
N LEU A 143 18.88 -7.93 -14.11
CA LEU A 143 17.46 -8.09 -14.41
C LEU A 143 16.77 -9.02 -13.41
N VAL A 144 17.37 -10.20 -13.15
CA VAL A 144 16.89 -11.17 -12.16
C VAL A 144 16.98 -10.58 -10.74
N MET A 145 18.12 -9.92 -10.39
CA MET A 145 18.31 -9.31 -9.08
C MET A 145 17.19 -8.31 -8.72
N ARG A 146 16.85 -7.40 -9.64
CA ARG A 146 15.76 -6.41 -9.39
C ARG A 146 14.42 -7.10 -9.17
N HIS A 147 14.14 -8.15 -9.90
CA HIS A 147 12.94 -8.95 -9.69
C HIS A 147 12.91 -9.59 -8.30
N LEU A 148 14.00 -10.25 -7.90
CA LEU A 148 14.14 -10.87 -6.57
C LEU A 148 14.05 -9.83 -5.44
N GLN A 149 14.63 -8.63 -5.63
CA GLN A 149 14.51 -7.53 -4.69
C GLN A 149 13.05 -7.07 -4.54
N GLY A 150 12.32 -6.92 -5.65
CA GLY A 150 10.90 -6.58 -5.63
C GLY A 150 10.04 -7.65 -4.96
N LEU A 151 10.33 -8.93 -5.20
CA LEU A 151 9.65 -10.05 -4.53
C LEU A 151 9.96 -10.07 -3.03
N ARG A 152 11.21 -9.83 -2.61
CA ARG A 152 11.58 -9.71 -1.19
C ARG A 152 10.86 -8.56 -0.52
N GLU A 153 10.82 -7.39 -1.14
CA GLU A 153 10.07 -6.25 -0.61
C GLU A 153 8.59 -6.63 -0.42
N TYR A 154 7.98 -7.24 -1.43
CA TYR A 154 6.61 -7.72 -1.33
C TYR A 154 6.45 -8.77 -0.21
N ALA A 155 7.34 -9.75 -0.13
CA ALA A 155 7.29 -10.81 0.89
C ALA A 155 7.41 -10.26 2.33
N LEU A 156 8.20 -9.20 2.54
CA LEU A 156 8.47 -8.62 3.85
C LEU A 156 7.51 -7.48 4.22
N THR A 157 7.00 -6.73 3.24
CA THR A 157 6.26 -5.49 3.51
C THR A 157 4.85 -5.47 2.89
N GLY A 158 4.56 -6.38 1.95
CA GLY A 158 3.35 -6.34 1.13
C GLY A 158 3.36 -5.26 0.05
N SER A 159 4.45 -4.47 -0.09
CA SER A 159 4.58 -3.44 -1.12
C SER A 159 4.91 -4.07 -2.47
N GLU A 160 4.15 -3.72 -3.50
CA GLU A 160 4.35 -4.15 -4.89
C GLU A 160 5.10 -3.12 -5.74
N LEU A 161 5.57 -2.01 -5.14
CA LEU A 161 6.09 -0.87 -5.90
C LEU A 161 7.34 -1.23 -6.72
N THR A 162 8.35 -1.81 -6.08
CA THR A 162 9.59 -2.23 -6.74
C THR A 162 9.33 -3.33 -7.74
N LEU A 163 8.49 -4.30 -7.39
CA LEU A 163 8.12 -5.40 -8.29
C LEU A 163 7.39 -4.88 -9.54
N LYS A 164 6.40 -4.01 -9.38
CA LYS A 164 5.69 -3.36 -10.49
C LYS A 164 6.64 -2.55 -11.38
N THR A 165 7.57 -1.82 -10.76
CA THR A 165 8.53 -1.01 -11.50
C THR A 165 9.41 -1.90 -12.37
N THR A 166 10.05 -2.93 -11.81
CA THR A 166 10.94 -3.81 -12.59
C THR A 166 10.21 -4.61 -13.67
N VAL A 167 8.98 -5.08 -13.39
CA VAL A 167 8.17 -5.80 -14.40
C VAL A 167 7.82 -4.89 -15.58
N ASN A 168 7.37 -3.66 -15.31
CA ASN A 168 6.98 -2.73 -16.38
C ASN A 168 8.18 -2.17 -17.15
N THR A 169 9.26 -1.77 -16.47
CA THR A 169 10.36 -1.03 -17.10
C THR A 169 11.54 -1.90 -17.51
N ASP A 170 11.93 -2.85 -16.67
CA ASP A 170 13.10 -3.69 -16.95
C ASP A 170 12.74 -4.95 -17.75
N GLN A 171 11.61 -5.58 -17.43
CA GLN A 171 11.19 -6.82 -18.11
C GLN A 171 10.32 -6.55 -19.33
N GLY A 172 9.72 -5.35 -19.43
CA GLY A 172 8.88 -4.94 -20.55
C GLY A 172 7.51 -5.63 -20.58
N MET A 173 6.96 -5.97 -19.39
CA MET A 173 5.68 -6.63 -19.24
C MET A 173 4.67 -5.72 -18.54
N PRO A 174 3.38 -5.72 -18.93
CA PRO A 174 2.32 -5.14 -18.12
C PRO A 174 2.24 -5.86 -16.78
N TYR A 175 2.35 -5.11 -15.68
CA TYR A 175 2.29 -5.68 -14.35
C TYR A 175 0.85 -6.11 -14.00
N LEU A 176 0.69 -7.30 -13.47
CA LEU A 176 -0.56 -7.78 -12.90
C LEU A 176 -0.44 -7.74 -11.37
N PRO A 177 -1.23 -6.92 -10.67
CA PRO A 177 -1.22 -6.87 -9.21
C PRO A 177 -1.48 -8.24 -8.59
N ARG A 178 -0.66 -8.64 -7.63
CA ARG A 178 -0.75 -9.98 -7.00
C ARG A 178 -2.11 -10.20 -6.33
N ALA A 179 -2.68 -9.15 -5.75
CA ALA A 179 -4.03 -9.21 -5.20
C ALA A 179 -5.10 -9.66 -6.22
N LEU A 180 -4.96 -9.23 -7.49
CA LEU A 180 -5.87 -9.69 -8.57
C LEU A 180 -5.60 -11.14 -8.96
N VAL A 181 -4.34 -11.58 -8.98
CA VAL A 181 -3.97 -12.97 -9.24
C VAL A 181 -4.55 -13.88 -8.15
N GLU A 182 -4.34 -13.53 -6.89
CA GLU A 182 -4.84 -14.30 -5.75
C GLU A 182 -6.36 -14.32 -5.68
N ALA A 183 -7.02 -13.18 -5.94
CA ALA A 183 -8.48 -13.13 -6.03
C ALA A 183 -9.04 -14.06 -7.11
N SER A 184 -8.35 -14.16 -8.25
CA SER A 184 -8.78 -15.06 -9.34
C SER A 184 -8.60 -16.54 -9.00
N LYS A 185 -7.61 -16.90 -8.19
CA LYS A 185 -7.36 -18.28 -7.74
C LYS A 185 -8.35 -18.76 -6.67
N ASN A 186 -8.75 -17.88 -5.75
CA ASN A 186 -9.42 -18.24 -4.49
C ASN A 186 -10.90 -17.85 -4.40
N GLY A 187 -11.52 -17.38 -5.48
CA GLY A 187 -12.95 -17.02 -5.50
C GLY A 187 -13.38 -15.93 -4.51
N GLY A 188 -12.44 -15.18 -3.95
CA GLY A 188 -12.75 -14.08 -3.03
C GLY A 188 -13.20 -14.50 -1.62
N GLN A 189 -12.83 -15.68 -1.16
CA GLN A 189 -13.23 -16.18 0.15
C GLN A 189 -12.81 -15.26 1.30
N VAL A 190 -13.78 -14.84 2.09
CA VAL A 190 -13.56 -14.09 3.35
C VAL A 190 -13.03 -15.06 4.39
N ARG A 191 -11.99 -14.66 5.09
CA ARG A 191 -11.39 -15.44 6.18
C ARG A 191 -11.58 -14.72 7.49
N GLN A 192 -11.99 -15.44 8.51
CA GLN A 192 -12.08 -14.98 9.88
C GLN A 192 -11.37 -15.96 10.81
N ASP A 193 -10.70 -15.45 11.85
CA ASP A 193 -10.02 -16.24 12.87
C ASP A 193 -10.82 -16.19 14.17
N ASP A 194 -11.53 -17.26 14.46
CA ASP A 194 -12.39 -17.38 15.64
C ASP A 194 -11.61 -17.51 16.96
N ARG A 195 -10.27 -17.70 16.91
CA ARG A 195 -9.40 -17.79 18.07
C ARG A 195 -8.95 -16.44 18.62
N MET A 196 -9.35 -15.35 17.94
CA MET A 196 -8.95 -14.00 18.32
C MET A 196 -10.03 -13.30 19.13
N ASP A 197 -9.74 -12.98 20.37
CA ASP A 197 -10.64 -12.25 21.25
C ASP A 197 -10.57 -10.74 21.02
N ARG A 198 -11.70 -10.06 21.19
CA ARG A 198 -11.75 -8.59 21.16
C ARG A 198 -11.07 -8.02 22.40
N TYR A 199 -10.36 -6.90 22.23
CA TYR A 199 -9.57 -6.21 23.26
C TYR A 199 -8.33 -6.96 23.73
N VAL A 200 -7.93 -8.05 23.09
CA VAL A 200 -6.76 -8.83 23.41
C VAL A 200 -5.72 -8.71 22.30
N VAL A 201 -4.51 -8.36 22.67
CA VAL A 201 -3.36 -8.25 21.78
C VAL A 201 -2.76 -9.63 21.55
N PRO A 202 -2.52 -10.06 20.31
CA PRO A 202 -1.83 -11.33 20.04
C PRO A 202 -0.40 -11.34 20.60
N GLU A 203 0.10 -12.51 20.98
CA GLU A 203 1.45 -12.70 21.53
C GLU A 203 2.57 -12.22 20.59
N TRP A 204 2.40 -12.42 19.29
CA TRP A 204 3.36 -11.99 18.27
C TRP A 204 3.37 -10.47 18.00
N ALA A 205 2.43 -9.73 18.57
CA ALA A 205 2.34 -8.29 18.35
C ALA A 205 3.53 -7.54 18.95
N ARG A 206 3.86 -6.41 18.33
CA ARG A 206 4.95 -5.52 18.74
C ARG A 206 4.45 -4.13 19.14
N PHE A 207 3.41 -3.65 18.53
CA PHE A 207 2.83 -2.33 18.83
C PHE A 207 1.39 -2.24 18.33
N LEU A 208 0.69 -1.21 18.81
CA LEU A 208 -0.67 -0.91 18.39
C LEU A 208 -0.71 0.39 17.57
N VAL A 209 -1.48 0.36 16.50
CA VAL A 209 -1.83 1.57 15.74
C VAL A 209 -3.35 1.70 15.69
N ALA A 210 -3.85 2.87 16.08
CA ALA A 210 -5.24 3.23 15.92
C ALA A 210 -5.43 4.11 14.67
N ALA A 211 -6.54 3.98 13.98
CA ALA A 211 -6.97 4.89 12.94
C ALA A 211 -8.34 5.44 13.22
N VAL A 212 -8.57 6.69 12.88
CA VAL A 212 -9.81 7.42 13.10
C VAL A 212 -10.26 8.06 11.80
N ASP A 213 -11.47 7.72 11.38
CA ASP A 213 -12.19 8.40 10.32
C ASP A 213 -13.18 9.39 10.93
N VAL A 214 -13.20 10.62 10.42
CA VAL A 214 -14.00 11.74 10.96
C VAL A 214 -15.19 11.96 10.04
N GLN A 215 -16.36 11.57 10.51
CA GLN A 215 -17.62 11.76 9.81
C GLN A 215 -18.36 12.99 10.35
N GLY A 216 -18.73 13.91 9.47
CA GLY A 216 -19.51 15.11 9.79
C GLY A 216 -21.01 14.97 9.48
N GLY A 217 -21.73 16.10 9.53
CA GLY A 217 -23.14 16.20 9.17
C GLY A 217 -24.11 15.56 10.17
N SER A 218 -25.29 15.15 9.70
CA SER A 218 -26.39 14.66 10.56
C SER A 218 -26.11 13.35 11.29
N ASN A 219 -25.07 12.63 10.91
CA ASN A 219 -24.64 11.37 11.56
C ASN A 219 -23.17 11.46 11.95
N ALA A 220 -22.79 12.60 12.53
CA ALA A 220 -21.43 12.88 12.92
C ALA A 220 -20.92 11.86 13.95
N ARG A 221 -19.70 11.37 13.73
CA ARG A 221 -19.05 10.38 14.59
C ARG A 221 -17.56 10.27 14.29
N PHE A 222 -16.81 9.83 15.26
CA PHE A 222 -15.48 9.27 15.01
C PHE A 222 -15.59 7.76 14.90
N VAL A 223 -15.13 7.21 13.80
CA VAL A 223 -15.04 5.77 13.58
C VAL A 223 -13.63 5.33 13.86
N VAL A 224 -13.45 4.47 14.86
CA VAL A 224 -12.13 4.05 15.36
C VAL A 224 -11.87 2.60 15.05
N GLN A 225 -10.68 2.31 14.58
CA GLN A 225 -10.20 0.94 14.36
C GLN A 225 -8.78 0.81 14.92
N VAL A 226 -8.51 -0.27 15.65
CA VAL A 226 -7.21 -0.51 16.30
C VAL A 226 -6.66 -1.85 15.83
N HIS A 227 -5.44 -1.82 15.30
CA HIS A 227 -4.73 -3.04 14.94
C HIS A 227 -3.51 -3.26 15.83
N ALA A 228 -3.29 -4.51 16.20
CA ALA A 228 -2.00 -5.00 16.64
C ALA A 228 -1.14 -5.25 15.39
N VAL A 229 0.13 -4.87 15.49
CA VAL A 229 1.10 -4.98 14.40
C VAL A 229 2.31 -5.75 14.90
N GLY A 230 2.69 -6.79 14.17
CA GLY A 230 3.85 -7.64 14.41
C GLY A 230 4.95 -7.44 13.36
N PRO A 231 5.95 -8.34 13.37
CA PRO A 231 7.04 -8.33 12.41
C PRO A 231 6.54 -8.33 10.97
N HIS A 232 7.24 -7.57 10.12
CA HIS A 232 6.98 -7.53 8.67
C HIS A 232 5.53 -7.18 8.29
N PHE A 233 4.87 -6.34 9.12
CA PHE A 233 3.50 -5.89 8.89
C PHE A 233 2.43 -7.00 8.97
N GLU A 234 2.65 -8.06 9.70
CA GLU A 234 1.55 -8.90 10.16
C GLU A 234 0.64 -8.06 11.05
N GLN A 235 -0.66 -8.09 10.82
CA GLN A 235 -1.62 -7.24 11.52
C GLN A 235 -2.82 -8.04 11.99
N ALA A 236 -3.44 -7.61 13.09
CA ALA A 236 -4.70 -8.15 13.58
C ALA A 236 -5.60 -7.02 14.07
N LEU A 237 -6.87 -7.06 13.68
CA LEU A 237 -7.88 -6.18 14.25
C LEU A 237 -8.11 -6.54 15.72
N VAL A 238 -7.89 -5.58 16.62
CA VAL A 238 -8.08 -5.73 18.08
C VAL A 238 -9.39 -5.12 18.53
N ASP A 239 -9.76 -3.98 17.97
CA ASP A 239 -10.99 -3.28 18.32
C ASP A 239 -11.54 -2.43 17.18
N ARG A 240 -12.87 -2.26 17.19
CA ARG A 240 -13.63 -1.39 16.29
C ARG A 240 -14.81 -0.79 17.02
N TYR A 241 -14.94 0.54 17.04
CA TYR A 241 -16.04 1.24 17.70
C TYR A 241 -16.30 2.61 17.09
N GLU A 242 -17.41 3.22 17.47
CA GLU A 242 -17.80 4.57 17.07
C GLU A 242 -17.96 5.43 18.32
N LEU A 243 -17.48 6.69 18.27
CA LEU A 243 -17.76 7.71 19.27
C LEU A 243 -18.80 8.68 18.69
N LYS A 244 -19.96 8.78 19.34
CA LYS A 244 -21.11 9.56 18.88
C LYS A 244 -21.54 10.62 19.87
N GLU A 245 -21.19 10.46 21.14
CA GLU A 245 -21.59 11.32 22.23
C GLU A 245 -20.43 12.22 22.66
N SER A 246 -20.71 13.50 22.76
CA SER A 246 -19.81 14.51 23.28
C SER A 246 -19.83 14.53 24.82
N LYS A 247 -18.80 15.13 25.41
CA LYS A 247 -18.84 15.50 26.84
C LYS A 247 -19.61 16.81 27.10
N ARG A 248 -20.06 17.51 26.05
CA ARG A 248 -20.87 18.70 26.17
C ARG A 248 -22.27 18.32 26.68
N GLU A 249 -22.85 19.20 27.46
CA GLU A 249 -24.23 19.04 27.92
C GLU A 249 -25.18 19.09 26.72
N GLY A 250 -26.10 18.14 26.68
CA GLY A 250 -27.18 18.04 25.70
C GLY A 250 -28.48 18.68 26.21
N VAL A 251 -29.56 18.44 25.51
CA VAL A 251 -30.88 18.84 25.93
C VAL A 251 -31.42 17.82 26.94
N GLY A 252 -31.71 18.25 28.15
CA GLY A 252 -32.17 17.37 29.23
C GLY A 252 -31.01 16.77 30.02
N THR A 253 -31.05 15.44 30.24
CA THR A 253 -30.00 14.70 30.98
C THR A 253 -29.01 14.00 30.05
N ASP A 254 -29.19 14.09 28.72
CA ASP A 254 -28.40 13.39 27.73
C ASP A 254 -27.16 14.19 27.32
N PHE A 255 -26.13 13.49 26.87
CA PHE A 255 -24.98 14.14 26.24
C PHE A 255 -25.34 14.64 24.83
N ALA A 256 -24.73 15.74 24.42
CA ALA A 256 -24.89 16.25 23.06
C ALA A 256 -24.24 15.26 22.04
N PRO A 257 -24.80 15.12 20.83
CA PRO A 257 -24.09 14.43 19.76
C PRO A 257 -22.78 15.17 19.44
N ILE A 258 -21.76 14.42 18.99
CA ILE A 258 -20.53 15.07 18.56
C ILE A 258 -20.77 15.85 17.26
N ASP A 259 -20.01 16.93 17.10
CA ASP A 259 -19.91 17.69 15.86
C ASP A 259 -18.44 18.15 15.67
N PRO A 260 -17.63 17.30 15.01
CA PRO A 260 -16.20 17.56 14.83
C PRO A 260 -15.89 18.82 14.01
N ALA A 261 -16.84 19.29 13.21
CA ALA A 261 -16.69 20.49 12.40
C ALA A 261 -16.89 21.78 13.23
N SER A 262 -17.82 21.74 14.18
CA SER A 262 -18.21 22.92 14.96
C SER A 262 -17.47 23.03 16.30
N TYR A 263 -17.22 21.91 16.99
CA TYR A 263 -16.73 21.92 18.36
C TYR A 263 -15.35 21.29 18.50
N ALA A 264 -14.38 22.09 18.95
CA ALA A 264 -13.03 21.61 19.21
C ALA A 264 -12.96 20.67 20.44
N GLU A 265 -13.90 20.83 21.37
CA GLU A 265 -14.03 20.03 22.59
C GLU A 265 -14.29 18.55 22.29
N ASP A 266 -15.02 18.25 21.22
CA ASP A 266 -15.31 16.87 20.81
C ASP A 266 -14.05 16.08 20.44
N TRP A 267 -13.02 16.79 19.97
CA TRP A 267 -11.71 16.18 19.66
C TRP A 267 -10.94 15.73 20.90
N ALA A 268 -11.25 16.27 22.09
CA ALA A 268 -10.64 15.80 23.33
C ALA A 268 -11.00 14.33 23.64
N LEU A 269 -12.14 13.84 23.13
CA LEU A 269 -12.51 12.43 23.24
C LEU A 269 -11.46 11.52 22.61
N LEU A 270 -10.84 11.95 21.48
CA LEU A 270 -9.80 11.16 20.83
C LEU A 270 -8.55 11.00 21.71
N THR A 271 -8.23 12.02 22.50
CA THR A 271 -7.08 11.94 23.42
C THR A 271 -7.29 10.84 24.47
N GLU A 272 -8.43 10.84 25.12
CA GLU A 272 -8.74 9.92 26.21
C GLU A 272 -9.09 8.51 25.70
N ARG A 273 -9.92 8.44 24.67
CA ARG A 273 -10.53 7.18 24.23
C ARG A 273 -9.72 6.45 23.16
N VAL A 274 -8.75 7.11 22.53
CA VAL A 274 -7.95 6.54 21.45
C VAL A 274 -6.45 6.67 21.71
N VAL A 275 -5.91 7.90 21.86
CA VAL A 275 -4.45 8.12 21.96
C VAL A 275 -3.88 7.47 23.21
N GLN A 276 -4.60 7.50 24.32
CA GLN A 276 -4.19 6.91 25.58
C GLN A 276 -4.89 5.58 25.92
N SER A 277 -5.52 4.95 24.92
CA SER A 277 -6.12 3.64 25.11
C SER A 277 -5.06 2.54 25.22
N THR A 278 -5.41 1.50 25.99
CA THR A 278 -4.59 0.35 26.24
C THR A 278 -5.41 -0.92 26.04
N TYR A 279 -4.76 -2.02 25.66
CA TYR A 279 -5.40 -3.30 25.36
C TYR A 279 -4.68 -4.43 26.10
N LYS A 280 -5.45 -5.41 26.56
CA LYS A 280 -4.93 -6.57 27.31
C LYS A 280 -3.88 -7.32 26.52
N THR A 281 -2.82 -7.76 27.19
CA THR A 281 -1.80 -8.62 26.61
C THR A 281 -1.87 -10.02 27.22
N PRO A 282 -1.20 -11.04 26.64
CA PRO A 282 -1.02 -12.34 27.27
C PRO A 282 -0.23 -12.28 28.58
N ILE A 283 0.48 -11.19 28.86
CA ILE A 283 1.24 -10.99 30.10
C ILE A 283 0.26 -10.51 31.20
N GLU A 284 0.09 -11.30 32.21
CA GLU A 284 -0.84 -11.02 33.30
C GLU A 284 -0.56 -9.66 33.97
N GLY A 285 -1.63 -8.89 34.18
CA GLY A 285 -1.55 -7.56 34.78
C GLY A 285 -0.99 -6.45 33.91
N HIS A 286 -0.67 -6.73 32.65
CA HIS A 286 -0.11 -5.76 31.69
C HIS A 286 -1.01 -5.52 30.49
N GLU A 287 -0.99 -4.28 30.03
CA GLU A 287 -1.68 -3.84 28.83
C GLU A 287 -0.70 -3.14 27.89
N LEU A 288 -0.94 -3.21 26.58
CA LEU A 288 -0.15 -2.51 25.58
C LEU A 288 -0.87 -1.21 25.19
N GLN A 289 -0.15 -0.08 25.27
CA GLN A 289 -0.68 1.22 24.87
C GLN A 289 -0.66 1.40 23.37
N VAL A 290 -1.65 2.15 22.84
CA VAL A 290 -1.63 2.61 21.43
C VAL A 290 -0.42 3.52 21.22
N LEU A 291 0.48 3.09 20.33
CA LEU A 291 1.72 3.81 20.01
C LEU A 291 1.45 5.02 19.12
N LEU A 292 0.57 4.87 18.12
CA LEU A 292 0.25 5.93 17.16
C LEU A 292 -1.22 5.91 16.82
N THR A 293 -1.84 7.11 16.80
CA THR A 293 -3.20 7.34 16.32
C THR A 293 -3.15 8.13 15.01
N VAL A 294 -3.66 7.54 13.94
CA VAL A 294 -3.75 8.15 12.61
C VAL A 294 -5.16 8.71 12.45
N VAL A 295 -5.30 10.00 12.15
CA VAL A 295 -6.60 10.67 12.09
C VAL A 295 -6.77 11.35 10.74
N ASP A 296 -7.86 11.03 10.04
CA ASP A 296 -8.24 11.79 8.85
C ASP A 296 -8.63 13.22 9.26
N SER A 297 -7.94 14.18 8.68
CA SER A 297 -8.17 15.61 8.91
C SER A 297 -8.84 16.28 7.70
N GLY A 298 -9.31 15.49 6.73
CA GLY A 298 -10.09 15.89 5.58
C GLY A 298 -11.59 15.93 5.87
N GLY A 299 -12.40 16.17 4.85
CA GLY A 299 -13.84 16.11 4.89
C GLY A 299 -14.51 17.47 4.90
N GLU A 300 -15.55 17.62 5.72
CA GLU A 300 -16.43 18.79 5.81
C GLU A 300 -15.68 20.05 6.24
N ASP A 301 -16.22 21.22 5.84
CA ASP A 301 -15.68 22.53 6.25
C ASP A 301 -15.67 22.65 7.76
N GLY A 302 -14.55 23.10 8.35
CA GLY A 302 -14.35 23.22 9.79
C GLY A 302 -13.61 22.04 10.44
N VAL A 303 -13.74 20.83 9.94
CA VAL A 303 -13.05 19.62 10.47
C VAL A 303 -11.53 19.82 10.48
N THR A 304 -10.97 20.31 9.39
CA THR A 304 -9.51 20.54 9.25
C THR A 304 -8.98 21.51 10.32
N ASP A 305 -9.68 22.61 10.58
CA ASP A 305 -9.23 23.61 11.55
C ASP A 305 -9.28 23.07 12.99
N LYS A 306 -10.29 22.26 13.31
CA LYS A 306 -10.42 21.60 14.61
C LYS A 306 -9.35 20.52 14.80
N ALA A 307 -9.07 19.71 13.75
CA ALA A 307 -8.00 18.72 13.77
C ALA A 307 -6.63 19.37 14.05
N TYR A 308 -6.35 20.52 13.43
CA TYR A 308 -5.10 21.24 13.65
C TYR A 308 -5.03 21.88 15.04
N ALA A 309 -6.14 22.39 15.55
CA ALA A 309 -6.22 22.90 16.92
C ALA A 309 -5.97 21.78 17.94
N TRP A 310 -6.61 20.62 17.76
CA TRP A 310 -6.38 19.44 18.57
C TRP A 310 -4.93 18.97 18.52
N TRP A 311 -4.31 18.89 17.35
CA TRP A 311 -2.89 18.50 17.24
C TRP A 311 -1.98 19.47 18.02
N ARG A 312 -2.28 20.78 18.00
CA ARG A 312 -1.52 21.77 18.79
C ARG A 312 -1.70 21.56 20.30
N ALA A 313 -2.89 21.18 20.74
CA ALA A 313 -3.15 20.79 22.13
C ALA A 313 -2.34 19.53 22.49
N MET A 314 -2.28 18.53 21.59
CA MET A 314 -1.43 17.35 21.79
C MET A 314 0.06 17.73 21.90
N ARG A 315 0.52 18.70 21.12
CA ARG A 315 1.90 19.20 21.23
C ARG A 315 2.18 19.88 22.57
N GLN A 316 1.23 20.65 23.11
CA GLN A 316 1.36 21.25 24.43
C GLN A 316 1.38 20.19 25.54
N ALA A 317 0.63 19.12 25.38
CA ALA A 317 0.59 17.98 26.28
C ALA A 317 1.75 16.96 26.07
N GLN A 318 2.70 17.23 25.17
CA GLN A 318 3.80 16.33 24.80
C GLN A 318 3.34 14.96 24.25
N LEU A 319 2.13 14.91 23.67
CA LEU A 319 1.51 13.70 23.09
C LEU A 319 1.48 13.72 21.55
N HIS A 320 2.01 14.75 20.91
CA HIS A 320 1.92 14.95 19.46
C HIS A 320 2.66 13.88 18.64
N ASP A 321 3.66 13.23 19.20
CA ASP A 321 4.37 12.11 18.54
C ASP A 321 3.48 10.87 18.40
N ARG A 322 2.43 10.76 19.22
CA ARG A 322 1.41 9.71 19.16
C ARG A 322 0.26 10.03 18.19
N VAL A 323 0.34 11.17 17.47
CA VAL A 323 -0.72 11.62 16.57
C VAL A 323 -0.17 11.87 15.17
N MET A 324 -0.84 11.34 14.16
CA MET A 324 -0.56 11.54 12.75
C MET A 324 -1.81 12.03 12.03
N LEU A 325 -1.84 13.29 11.62
CA LEU A 325 -2.92 13.81 10.78
C LEU A 325 -2.67 13.44 9.32
N VAL A 326 -3.71 12.95 8.64
CA VAL A 326 -3.61 12.49 7.25
C VAL A 326 -4.64 13.14 6.34
N LYS A 327 -4.34 13.18 5.04
CA LYS A 327 -5.27 13.48 3.93
C LYS A 327 -4.91 12.66 2.70
N GLY A 328 -5.90 12.32 1.89
CA GLY A 328 -5.67 11.69 0.60
C GLY A 328 -4.90 12.60 -0.36
N ALA A 329 -3.94 12.05 -1.11
CA ALA A 329 -3.23 12.73 -2.19
C ALA A 329 -3.85 12.39 -3.54
N SER A 330 -4.09 13.40 -4.37
CA SER A 330 -4.67 13.24 -5.71
C SER A 330 -3.64 13.02 -6.83
N ALA A 331 -2.34 13.17 -6.55
CA ALA A 331 -1.29 13.10 -7.57
C ALA A 331 -0.94 11.64 -7.92
N LYS A 332 -0.97 11.31 -9.23
CA LYS A 332 -0.48 10.01 -9.73
C LYS A 332 1.02 9.86 -9.44
N GLY A 333 1.44 8.68 -8.98
CA GLY A 333 2.86 8.37 -8.72
C GLY A 333 3.43 8.98 -7.42
N ALA A 334 2.59 9.56 -6.55
CA ALA A 334 3.03 10.02 -5.23
C ALA A 334 3.55 8.84 -4.39
N ALA A 335 4.54 9.11 -3.51
CA ALA A 335 4.96 8.13 -2.49
C ALA A 335 3.77 7.72 -1.61
N MET A 336 3.83 6.51 -1.02
CA MET A 336 2.75 6.01 -0.14
C MET A 336 2.37 7.01 0.95
N ILE A 337 3.38 7.65 1.56
CA ILE A 337 3.20 8.74 2.52
C ILE A 337 4.18 9.88 2.21
N ARG A 338 3.73 11.11 2.33
CA ARG A 338 4.57 12.32 2.20
C ARG A 338 4.18 13.34 3.24
N GLN A 339 5.12 13.73 4.09
CA GLN A 339 4.90 14.78 5.07
C GLN A 339 4.97 16.17 4.43
N THR A 340 4.08 17.05 4.84
CA THR A 340 4.10 18.49 4.58
C THR A 340 3.78 19.25 5.87
N LEU A 341 4.15 20.52 5.94
CA LEU A 341 3.79 21.38 7.06
C LEU A 341 2.67 22.32 6.63
N VAL A 342 1.61 22.37 7.41
CA VAL A 342 0.40 23.17 7.13
C VAL A 342 0.06 24.07 8.32
N GLY A 343 -0.98 24.89 8.17
CA GLY A 343 -1.42 25.82 9.22
C GLY A 343 -0.75 27.18 9.15
N ASN A 344 -0.26 27.59 7.97
CA ASN A 344 0.29 28.93 7.73
C ASN A 344 -0.79 29.99 7.87
N ARG A 345 -0.50 31.04 8.62
CA ARG A 345 -1.36 32.24 8.71
C ARG A 345 -1.10 33.22 7.58
N THR A 346 0.13 33.23 7.06
CA THR A 346 0.54 34.06 5.93
C THR A 346 1.36 33.23 4.95
N PRO A 347 1.49 33.64 3.66
CA PRO A 347 2.30 32.94 2.68
C PRO A 347 3.80 32.87 3.03
N ARG A 348 4.27 33.65 4.01
CA ARG A 348 5.68 33.71 4.44
C ARG A 348 5.95 32.89 5.71
N GLU A 349 4.92 32.45 6.44
CA GLU A 349 5.09 31.66 7.65
C GLU A 349 5.13 30.19 7.29
N LYS A 350 6.12 29.45 7.83
CA LYS A 350 6.15 28.01 7.75
C LYS A 350 5.01 27.41 8.58
N GLY A 351 4.32 26.43 8.05
CA GLY A 351 3.31 25.67 8.79
C GLY A 351 3.90 25.02 10.04
N ASP A 352 3.06 24.85 11.05
CA ASP A 352 3.47 24.28 12.35
C ASP A 352 2.87 22.89 12.60
N VAL A 353 1.91 22.47 11.78
CA VAL A 353 1.22 21.17 11.90
C VAL A 353 1.72 20.22 10.82
N PRO A 354 2.36 19.09 11.17
CA PRO A 354 2.72 18.07 10.22
C PRO A 354 1.47 17.35 9.70
N LEU A 355 1.26 17.42 8.40
CA LEU A 355 0.20 16.72 7.68
C LEU A 355 0.83 15.70 6.74
N TYR A 356 0.30 14.49 6.73
CA TYR A 356 0.76 13.43 5.87
C TYR A 356 -0.23 13.21 4.71
N MET A 357 0.28 13.42 3.49
CA MET A 357 -0.44 13.13 2.26
C MET A 357 -0.30 11.66 1.91
N LEU A 358 -1.40 10.96 1.74
CA LEU A 358 -1.46 9.52 1.52
C LEU A 358 -1.78 9.18 0.07
N ASN A 359 -1.00 8.30 -0.54
CA ASN A 359 -1.41 7.59 -1.75
C ASN A 359 -2.37 6.45 -1.35
N VAL A 360 -3.65 6.77 -1.29
CA VAL A 360 -4.69 5.87 -0.77
C VAL A 360 -4.77 4.59 -1.61
N ASP A 361 -4.64 4.69 -2.94
CA ASP A 361 -4.70 3.52 -3.83
C ASP A 361 -3.60 2.49 -3.49
N MET A 362 -2.36 2.94 -3.27
CA MET A 362 -1.24 2.05 -2.93
C MET A 362 -1.39 1.44 -1.53
N LEU A 363 -1.90 2.20 -0.57
CA LEU A 363 -2.17 1.69 0.78
C LEU A 363 -3.27 0.64 0.75
N LYS A 364 -4.34 0.87 0.00
CA LYS A 364 -5.43 -0.09 -0.22
C LYS A 364 -4.96 -1.35 -0.94
N ASP A 365 -4.05 -1.23 -1.92
CA ASP A 365 -3.42 -2.38 -2.57
C ASP A 365 -2.70 -3.27 -1.54
N ALA A 366 -1.95 -2.67 -0.61
CA ALA A 366 -1.25 -3.42 0.44
C ALA A 366 -2.21 -4.09 1.43
N VAL A 367 -3.29 -3.42 1.83
CA VAL A 367 -4.34 -4.00 2.69
C VAL A 367 -5.03 -5.16 1.98
N HIS A 368 -5.45 -4.95 0.74
CA HIS A 368 -6.11 -5.98 -0.06
C HIS A 368 -5.23 -7.22 -0.25
N ALA A 369 -3.93 -7.03 -0.49
CA ALA A 369 -2.97 -8.14 -0.54
C ALA A 369 -2.92 -8.90 0.79
N GLY A 370 -2.89 -8.19 1.93
CA GLY A 370 -2.89 -8.79 3.27
C GLY A 370 -4.14 -9.61 3.57
N LEU A 371 -5.31 -9.14 3.13
CA LEU A 371 -6.59 -9.84 3.25
C LEU A 371 -6.65 -11.13 2.39
N ARG A 372 -5.85 -11.21 1.34
CA ARG A 372 -5.83 -12.35 0.39
C ARG A 372 -4.74 -13.37 0.66
N ARG A 373 -3.74 -13.06 1.51
CA ARG A 373 -2.71 -14.02 1.90
C ARG A 373 -3.33 -15.26 2.54
N GLN A 374 -2.80 -16.43 2.23
CA GLN A 374 -3.33 -17.71 2.73
C GLN A 374 -2.71 -18.11 4.08
N THR A 375 -1.46 -17.73 4.32
CA THR A 375 -0.69 -18.13 5.49
C THR A 375 -0.40 -16.91 6.37
N PRO A 376 -0.65 -16.99 7.71
CA PRO A 376 -0.21 -15.99 8.66
C PRO A 376 1.28 -15.67 8.53
N GLY A 377 1.67 -14.46 8.91
CA GLY A 377 3.03 -13.97 8.84
C GLY A 377 3.16 -12.65 8.07
N PRO A 378 4.31 -12.37 7.44
CA PRO A 378 4.58 -11.09 6.81
C PRO A 378 3.46 -10.55 5.93
N GLY A 379 2.94 -9.37 6.27
CA GLY A 379 1.88 -8.69 5.54
C GLY A 379 0.48 -9.30 5.62
N TYR A 380 0.27 -10.32 6.44
CA TYR A 380 -1.05 -10.93 6.65
C TYR A 380 -1.94 -10.02 7.51
N LEU A 381 -3.22 -9.90 7.16
CA LEU A 381 -4.21 -9.21 7.98
C LEU A 381 -5.20 -10.21 8.55
N HIS A 382 -5.12 -10.44 9.85
CA HIS A 382 -6.06 -11.25 10.61
C HIS A 382 -7.36 -10.49 10.82
N VAL A 383 -8.47 -11.10 10.44
CA VAL A 383 -9.83 -10.61 10.68
C VAL A 383 -10.49 -11.52 11.70
N PRO A 384 -10.79 -11.05 12.92
CA PRO A 384 -11.34 -11.90 13.98
C PRO A 384 -12.77 -12.37 13.69
N GLY A 385 -13.16 -13.50 14.28
CA GLY A 385 -14.52 -14.04 14.18
C GLY A 385 -15.61 -13.20 14.84
N TRP A 386 -15.25 -12.35 15.81
CA TRP A 386 -16.22 -11.48 16.52
C TRP A 386 -16.74 -10.30 15.67
N VAL A 387 -16.15 -9.99 14.50
CA VAL A 387 -16.66 -8.93 13.63
C VAL A 387 -17.95 -9.36 12.92
N ASN A 388 -18.85 -8.41 12.75
CA ASN A 388 -20.12 -8.67 12.10
C ASN A 388 -20.04 -8.58 10.57
N LYS A 389 -21.10 -9.02 9.90
CA LYS A 389 -21.21 -8.98 8.44
C LYS A 389 -21.03 -7.57 7.86
N ALA A 390 -21.53 -6.53 8.54
CA ALA A 390 -21.39 -5.15 8.05
C ALA A 390 -19.91 -4.73 7.97
N PHE A 391 -19.11 -5.07 8.97
CA PHE A 391 -17.68 -4.84 8.95
C PHE A 391 -16.98 -5.60 7.80
N ILE A 392 -17.34 -6.86 7.58
CA ILE A 392 -16.83 -7.66 6.47
C ILE A 392 -17.17 -7.00 5.13
N ASP A 393 -18.40 -6.53 4.98
CA ASP A 393 -18.85 -5.85 3.76
C ASP A 393 -18.08 -4.52 3.53
N GLU A 394 -17.76 -3.75 4.59
CA GLU A 394 -16.92 -2.56 4.51
C GLU A 394 -15.47 -2.89 4.15
N LEU A 395 -14.91 -3.98 4.68
CA LEU A 395 -13.50 -4.32 4.51
C LEU A 395 -13.19 -5.01 3.17
N TYR A 396 -14.06 -5.92 2.73
CA TYR A 396 -13.82 -6.78 1.56
C TYR A 396 -14.59 -6.38 0.31
N HIS A 397 -15.73 -5.71 0.47
CA HIS A 397 -16.71 -5.57 -0.61
C HIS A 397 -17.17 -4.13 -0.87
N ALA A 398 -16.63 -3.15 -0.15
CA ALA A 398 -17.06 -1.76 -0.29
C ALA A 398 -16.45 -1.05 -1.50
N GLU A 399 -15.33 -1.53 -1.98
CA GLU A 399 -14.61 -0.92 -3.09
C GLU A 399 -14.11 -1.97 -4.09
N VAL A 400 -13.90 -1.53 -5.32
CA VAL A 400 -13.31 -2.33 -6.40
C VAL A 400 -12.12 -1.60 -7.01
N ARG A 401 -11.12 -2.37 -7.41
CA ARG A 401 -9.94 -1.87 -8.12
C ARG A 401 -10.28 -1.73 -9.59
N GLY A 402 -10.38 -0.51 -10.09
CA GLY A 402 -10.67 -0.22 -11.50
C GLY A 402 -9.44 -0.38 -12.42
N GLU A 403 -9.69 -0.47 -13.73
CA GLU A 403 -8.66 -0.60 -14.78
C GLU A 403 -7.63 0.54 -14.76
N GLY A 404 -8.03 1.75 -14.37
CA GLY A 404 -7.14 2.91 -14.22
C GLY A 404 -6.22 2.86 -13.02
N GLY A 405 -6.23 1.76 -12.23
CA GLY A 405 -5.40 1.59 -11.05
C GLY A 405 -5.87 2.42 -9.85
N LYS A 406 -7.15 2.79 -9.81
CA LYS A 406 -7.79 3.46 -8.67
C LYS A 406 -8.80 2.55 -8.00
N TRP A 407 -8.92 2.68 -6.70
CA TRP A 407 -10.01 2.10 -5.94
C TRP A 407 -11.26 2.98 -6.06
N SER A 408 -12.40 2.37 -6.33
CA SER A 408 -13.68 3.05 -6.49
C SER A 408 -14.71 2.45 -5.55
N GLN A 409 -15.32 3.30 -4.76
CA GLN A 409 -16.37 2.93 -3.82
C GLN A 409 -17.62 2.46 -4.58
N ILE A 410 -18.14 1.29 -4.19
CA ILE A 410 -19.38 0.68 -4.75
C ILE A 410 -20.44 0.48 -3.69
N ARG A 411 -20.13 0.63 -2.40
CA ARG A 411 -21.08 0.58 -1.28
C ARG A 411 -20.99 1.86 -0.46
N LYS A 412 -22.08 2.20 0.22
CA LYS A 412 -22.21 3.46 0.99
C LYS A 412 -21.17 3.59 2.12
N ARG A 413 -20.80 2.47 2.75
CA ARG A 413 -19.83 2.42 3.85
C ARG A 413 -18.58 1.67 3.42
N ASN A 414 -17.41 2.27 3.64
CA ASN A 414 -16.09 1.73 3.31
C ASN A 414 -15.04 2.02 4.41
N GLU A 415 -15.47 2.56 5.54
CA GLU A 415 -14.60 3.05 6.59
C GLU A 415 -13.59 1.99 7.09
N ALA A 416 -13.99 0.70 7.12
CA ALA A 416 -13.09 -0.38 7.57
C ALA A 416 -11.87 -0.54 6.65
N PHE A 417 -12.06 -0.39 5.34
CA PHE A 417 -10.99 -0.51 4.36
C PHE A 417 -10.07 0.72 4.37
N ASP A 418 -10.64 1.92 4.48
CA ASP A 418 -9.88 3.17 4.60
C ASP A 418 -9.03 3.18 5.87
N LEU A 419 -9.62 2.84 7.02
CA LEU A 419 -8.92 2.79 8.31
C LEU A 419 -7.78 1.76 8.32
N ALA A 420 -7.95 0.61 7.69
CA ALA A 420 -6.85 -0.35 7.51
C ALA A 420 -5.70 0.24 6.68
N GLY A 421 -6.02 1.03 5.66
CA GLY A 421 -5.03 1.81 4.88
C GLY A 421 -4.31 2.87 5.72
N TYR A 422 -5.03 3.59 6.58
CA TYR A 422 -4.46 4.58 7.49
C TYR A 422 -3.54 3.94 8.54
N ILE A 423 -3.90 2.78 9.08
CA ILE A 423 -3.05 2.00 9.98
C ILE A 423 -1.74 1.62 9.27
N ARG A 424 -1.83 1.17 8.01
CA ARG A 424 -0.63 0.88 7.20
C ARG A 424 0.24 2.12 7.02
N ALA A 425 -0.33 3.29 6.78
CA ALA A 425 0.39 4.56 6.70
C ALA A 425 1.08 4.91 8.04
N GLY A 426 0.41 4.66 9.16
CA GLY A 426 0.97 4.82 10.49
C GLY A 426 2.22 3.95 10.72
N CYS A 427 2.17 2.69 10.31
CA CYS A 427 3.32 1.79 10.38
C CYS A 427 4.52 2.31 9.55
N LEU A 428 4.27 2.86 8.35
CA LEU A 428 5.30 3.48 7.52
C LEU A 428 5.89 4.75 8.17
N ARG A 429 5.06 5.59 8.80
CA ARG A 429 5.54 6.76 9.55
C ARG A 429 6.44 6.38 10.70
N LEU A 430 6.13 5.30 11.42
CA LEU A 430 6.96 4.77 12.50
C LEU A 430 8.28 4.17 11.98
N GLY A 431 8.40 3.91 10.69
CA GLY A 431 9.57 3.30 10.08
C GLY A 431 9.62 1.78 10.28
N ALA A 432 8.48 1.12 10.47
CA ALA A 432 8.41 -0.33 10.62
C ALA A 432 8.94 -1.08 9.37
N ASP A 433 8.84 -0.46 8.18
CA ASP A 433 9.44 -0.94 6.93
C ASP A 433 10.97 -0.94 6.94
N LYS A 434 11.60 -0.17 7.81
CA LYS A 434 13.07 -0.04 7.94
C LYS A 434 13.68 -1.01 8.93
N ILE A 435 12.87 -1.71 9.73
CA ILE A 435 13.34 -2.70 10.69
C ILE A 435 13.76 -3.96 9.93
N LYS A 436 15.06 -4.14 9.75
CA LYS A 436 15.65 -5.29 9.06
C LYS A 436 15.72 -6.55 9.93
N ASN A 437 15.98 -6.36 11.22
CA ASN A 437 16.08 -7.44 12.19
C ASN A 437 15.13 -7.16 13.36
N TRP A 438 14.05 -7.92 13.43
CA TRP A 438 13.01 -7.76 14.44
C TRP A 438 13.42 -8.30 15.82
N ASP A 439 14.45 -9.11 15.93
CA ASP A 439 15.03 -9.54 17.21
C ASP A 439 15.82 -8.40 17.87
N LYS A 440 16.26 -7.42 17.07
CA LYS A 440 16.96 -6.20 17.50
C LYS A 440 16.14 -4.94 17.19
N ALA A 441 14.82 -5.06 17.24
CA ALA A 441 13.92 -3.94 16.98
C ALA A 441 14.07 -2.83 18.04
N PRO A 442 13.71 -1.57 17.70
CA PRO A 442 13.64 -0.49 18.69
C PRO A 442 12.69 -0.84 19.85
N ALA A 443 12.89 -0.22 21.01
CA ALA A 443 12.13 -0.52 22.24
C ALA A 443 10.60 -0.45 22.07
N TRP A 444 10.10 0.40 21.17
CA TRP A 444 8.67 0.50 20.85
C TRP A 444 8.13 -0.65 19.97
N ALA A 445 9.02 -1.43 19.34
CA ALA A 445 8.71 -2.59 18.50
C ALA A 445 9.37 -3.88 19.01
N ALA A 446 9.87 -3.87 20.23
CA ALA A 446 10.44 -5.03 20.89
C ALA A 446 9.34 -6.08 21.18
N PRO A 447 9.69 -7.36 21.45
CA PRO A 447 8.76 -8.32 22.03
C PRO A 447 8.01 -7.76 23.24
N LEU A 448 6.80 -8.25 23.52
CA LEU A 448 5.94 -7.68 24.56
C LEU A 448 6.63 -7.50 25.89
N GLU A 449 7.43 -8.47 26.32
CA GLU A 449 8.14 -8.47 27.61
C GLU A 449 9.18 -7.35 27.74
N LEU A 450 9.69 -6.85 26.62
CA LEU A 450 10.72 -5.82 26.54
C LEU A 450 10.18 -4.51 25.95
N ASN A 451 8.88 -4.45 25.73
CA ASN A 451 8.27 -3.34 25.02
C ASN A 451 8.05 -2.14 25.94
N ARG A 452 8.52 -0.97 25.53
CA ARG A 452 8.37 0.25 26.35
C ARG A 452 6.91 0.76 26.45
N GLU A 453 6.03 0.30 25.56
CA GLU A 453 4.60 0.67 25.57
C GLU A 453 3.76 -0.29 26.46
N LEU A 454 4.40 -1.27 27.09
CA LEU A 454 3.75 -2.16 28.05
C LEU A 454 3.55 -1.42 29.37
N VAL A 455 2.32 -1.34 29.86
CA VAL A 455 1.94 -0.60 31.06
C VAL A 455 1.21 -1.47 32.04
N THR A 456 1.37 -1.17 33.34
CA THR A 456 0.59 -1.80 34.42
C THR A 456 -0.74 -1.09 34.63
N ALA A 457 -1.65 -1.70 35.42
CA ALA A 457 -2.95 -1.10 35.70
C ALA A 457 -2.85 0.24 36.47
N ASP A 458 -1.77 0.43 37.28
CA ASP A 458 -1.54 1.69 37.99
C ASP A 458 -1.13 2.81 37.05
N VAL A 459 -0.14 2.58 36.19
CA VAL A 459 0.30 3.52 35.16
C VAL A 459 -0.88 3.89 34.23
N ARG A 460 -1.69 2.92 33.85
CA ARG A 460 -2.91 3.16 33.06
C ARG A 460 -3.88 4.11 33.76
N ARG A 461 -4.07 3.99 35.07
CA ARG A 461 -4.95 4.90 35.82
C ARG A 461 -4.42 6.32 35.85
N GLU A 462 -3.12 6.49 36.02
CA GLU A 462 -2.46 7.79 35.98
C GLU A 462 -2.60 8.44 34.59
N MET A 463 -2.32 7.71 33.52
CA MET A 463 -2.49 8.20 32.14
C MET A 463 -3.91 8.66 31.84
N LYS A 464 -4.93 7.92 32.30
CA LYS A 464 -6.34 8.31 32.12
C LYS A 464 -6.69 9.56 32.89
N ALA A 465 -6.17 9.72 34.12
CA ALA A 465 -6.39 10.93 34.90
C ALA A 465 -5.73 12.16 34.26
N GLU A 466 -4.52 12.02 33.73
CA GLU A 466 -3.83 13.08 33.01
C GLU A 466 -4.57 13.47 31.72
N ALA A 467 -5.07 12.49 30.94
CA ALA A 467 -5.85 12.77 29.74
C ALA A 467 -7.14 13.56 30.04
N ALA A 468 -7.84 13.19 31.10
CA ALA A 468 -9.05 13.85 31.53
C ALA A 468 -8.81 15.29 32.02
N ALA A 469 -7.60 15.57 32.53
CA ALA A 469 -7.19 16.90 33.00
C ALA A 469 -6.69 17.83 31.89
N LEU A 470 -6.48 17.33 30.68
CA LEU A 470 -6.02 18.16 29.57
C LEU A 470 -7.07 19.20 29.18
N PRO A 471 -6.68 20.48 28.98
CA PRO A 471 -7.62 21.52 28.56
C PRO A 471 -8.16 21.22 27.16
N ALA A 472 -9.44 21.58 26.95
CA ALA A 472 -10.06 21.47 25.63
C ALA A 472 -9.24 22.23 24.56
N PRO A 473 -9.17 21.73 23.32
CA PRO A 473 -8.47 22.41 22.24
C PRO A 473 -9.01 23.83 22.02
N VAL A 474 -8.17 24.85 22.14
CA VAL A 474 -8.56 26.24 21.93
C VAL A 474 -8.35 26.62 20.47
N LEU A 475 -9.44 26.99 19.81
CA LEU A 475 -9.36 27.67 18.52
C LEU A 475 -8.79 29.07 18.73
N ARG A 476 -7.66 29.36 18.12
CA ARG A 476 -7.22 30.75 18.05
C ARG A 476 -8.23 31.51 17.20
N PRO A 477 -8.82 32.65 17.70
CA PRO A 477 -9.80 33.38 16.94
C PRO A 477 -9.21 33.73 15.57
N ASN A 478 -9.99 33.48 14.51
CA ASN A 478 -9.67 33.95 13.18
C ASN A 478 -9.60 35.47 13.23
N MET A 479 -8.41 36.04 13.18
CA MET A 479 -8.29 37.47 12.93
C MET A 479 -8.93 37.73 11.56
N PRO A 480 -9.88 38.67 11.44
CA PRO A 480 -10.52 38.96 10.18
C PRO A 480 -9.46 39.25 9.14
N ALA A 481 -9.58 38.60 7.97
CA ALA A 481 -8.68 38.81 6.86
C ALA A 481 -8.55 40.30 6.59
N ARG A 482 -7.34 40.83 6.77
CA ARG A 482 -7.05 42.24 6.50
C ARG A 482 -7.48 42.48 5.06
N ARG A 483 -8.55 43.27 4.87
CA ARG A 483 -9.07 43.64 3.54
C ARG A 483 -7.87 44.03 2.67
N GLN A 484 -7.63 43.23 1.63
CA GLN A 484 -6.66 43.61 0.62
C GLN A 484 -7.09 44.98 0.09
N ARG A 485 -6.26 45.99 0.30
CA ARG A 485 -6.42 47.28 -0.38
C ARG A 485 -6.36 46.95 -1.88
N ARG A 486 -7.48 47.07 -2.57
CA ARG A 486 -7.52 47.12 -4.02
C ARG A 486 -6.61 48.30 -4.43
N VAL A 487 -5.45 47.95 -4.99
CA VAL A 487 -4.63 48.93 -5.70
C VAL A 487 -5.43 49.27 -6.96
N ALA A 488 -6.01 50.47 -6.98
CA ALA A 488 -6.62 51.00 -8.18
C ALA A 488 -5.53 51.07 -9.24
N ARG A 489 -5.59 50.25 -10.29
CA ARG A 489 -4.80 50.45 -11.49
C ARG A 489 -5.29 51.74 -12.16
N SER A 490 -4.46 52.76 -12.16
CA SER A 490 -4.63 53.95 -12.95
C SER A 490 -4.64 53.57 -14.42
N SER A 491 -5.68 53.89 -15.15
CA SER A 491 -5.80 53.70 -16.60
C SER A 491 -5.17 54.86 -17.40
N TYR A 492 -4.16 55.52 -16.83
CA TYR A 492 -3.36 56.52 -17.54
C TYR A 492 -1.93 56.00 -17.67
N LEU A 493 -1.65 55.34 -18.74
CA LEU A 493 -0.46 55.40 -19.61
C LEU A 493 -0.67 54.36 -20.72
N SER A 494 -0.95 54.89 -21.87
CA SER A 494 -1.11 54.26 -23.17
C SER A 494 0.05 53.37 -23.56
#